data_d3f3074ca2759ea472d1f0b03540fba0
#
_entry.id   d3f3074ca2759ea472d1f0b03540fba0
#
_cell.length_a   1.000
_cell.length_b   1.000
_cell.length_c   1.000
_cell.angle_alpha   90.00
_cell.angle_beta   90.00
_cell.angle_gamma   90.00
#
_symmetry.space_group_name_H-M   'P 1'
#
loop_
_entity.id
_entity.type
_entity.pdbx_description
1 polymer ?
#
loop_
_entity_poly.entity_id
_entity_poly.type
_entity_poly.pdbx_seq_one_letter_code
_entity_poly.pdbx_strand_id
1 'polypeptide(L)'
;MSLSIQAQIEASVLKALQIGIGRAAFADSQQLVPVVTGKLKQSGRYSDTPNGFMIEYTAPYAKNVHDGVKFQTSTDVHTSLVREHERKTVNGSTRVRAHKKNYVGMKPVITRGGWKVMPINRARRPNPFLQNAIENRIQSLFGPGGGLEQYMPRTMRVDSLD
;
A
#
# COMPACT_ATOMS: atom_id res chain seq x y z
N MET A 1 10.24 -3.07 43.98
CA MET A 1 8.93 -3.70 44.14
C MET A 1 8.80 -4.82 43.11
N SER A 2 8.73 -6.07 43.55
CA SER A 2 8.49 -7.20 42.63
C SER A 2 7.01 -7.27 42.33
N LEU A 3 6.66 -7.37 41.03
CA LEU A 3 5.30 -7.65 40.61
C LEU A 3 4.84 -8.99 41.19
N SER A 4 3.57 -9.12 41.51
CA SER A 4 2.99 -10.41 41.95
C SER A 4 3.16 -11.44 40.81
N ILE A 5 3.25 -12.71 41.17
CA ILE A 5 3.36 -13.81 40.19
C ILE A 5 2.22 -13.76 39.17
N GLN A 6 1.02 -13.43 39.61
CA GLN A 6 -0.14 -13.26 38.72
C GLN A 6 0.08 -12.16 37.68
N ALA A 7 0.56 -10.99 38.07
CA ALA A 7 0.85 -9.88 37.15
C ALA A 7 1.96 -10.24 36.15
N GLN A 8 2.93 -11.06 36.53
CA GLN A 8 3.98 -11.55 35.64
C GLN A 8 3.42 -12.55 34.59
N ILE A 9 2.50 -13.41 35.00
CA ILE A 9 1.83 -14.36 34.11
C ILE A 9 0.96 -13.59 33.09
N GLU A 10 0.15 -12.66 33.55
CA GLU A 10 -0.70 -11.83 32.68
C GLU A 10 0.14 -11.05 31.66
N ALA A 11 1.21 -10.42 32.08
CA ALA A 11 2.12 -9.70 31.17
C ALA A 11 2.75 -10.63 30.12
N SER A 12 3.12 -11.85 30.54
CA SER A 12 3.72 -12.84 29.62
C SER A 12 2.71 -13.34 28.59
N VAL A 13 1.45 -13.57 28.99
CA VAL A 13 0.37 -14.00 28.11
C VAL A 13 0.02 -12.90 27.11
N LEU A 14 -0.11 -11.66 27.56
CA LEU A 14 -0.38 -10.51 26.70
C LEU A 14 0.72 -10.32 25.66
N LYS A 15 1.98 -10.44 26.07
CA LYS A 15 3.13 -10.34 25.14
C LYS A 15 3.11 -11.47 24.11
N ALA A 16 2.87 -12.70 24.50
CA ALA A 16 2.78 -13.84 23.61
C ALA A 16 1.64 -13.64 22.58
N LEU A 17 0.49 -13.13 23.02
CA LEU A 17 -0.64 -12.84 22.16
C LEU A 17 -0.30 -11.73 21.14
N GLN A 18 0.32 -10.64 21.58
CA GLN A 18 0.75 -9.53 20.70
C GLN A 18 1.71 -10.03 19.62
N ILE A 19 2.71 -10.82 20.00
CA ILE A 19 3.67 -11.41 19.05
C ILE A 19 2.96 -12.32 18.04
N GLY A 20 2.04 -13.16 18.51
CA GLY A 20 1.24 -14.05 17.67
C GLY A 20 0.41 -13.28 16.65
N ILE A 21 -0.29 -12.23 17.08
CA ILE A 21 -1.07 -11.33 16.23
C ILE A 21 -0.15 -10.65 15.21
N GLY A 22 0.99 -10.14 15.64
CA GLY A 22 1.94 -9.45 14.77
C GLY A 22 2.49 -10.34 13.65
N ARG A 23 2.87 -11.57 13.98
CA ARG A 23 3.35 -12.56 12.98
C ARG A 23 2.27 -12.93 11.98
N ALA A 24 1.05 -13.16 12.46
CA ALA A 24 -0.08 -13.46 11.60
C ALA A 24 -0.44 -12.27 10.70
N ALA A 25 -0.50 -11.05 11.25
CA ALA A 25 -0.73 -9.83 10.47
C ALA A 25 0.36 -9.59 9.43
N PHE A 26 1.62 -9.89 9.74
CA PHE A 26 2.70 -9.83 8.75
C PHE A 26 2.49 -10.82 7.60
N ALA A 27 2.14 -12.07 7.90
CA ALA A 27 1.84 -13.07 6.88
C ALA A 27 0.67 -12.63 5.98
N ASP A 28 -0.40 -12.09 6.57
CA ASP A 28 -1.54 -11.57 5.81
C ASP A 28 -1.16 -10.35 4.96
N SER A 29 -0.35 -9.44 5.51
CA SER A 29 0.13 -8.27 4.76
C SER A 29 0.94 -8.68 3.54
N GLN A 30 1.75 -9.75 3.64
CA GLN A 30 2.51 -10.31 2.53
C GLN A 30 1.62 -10.87 1.40
N GLN A 31 0.39 -11.25 1.70
CA GLN A 31 -0.59 -11.67 0.68
C GLN A 31 -1.29 -10.47 0.04
N LEU A 32 -1.56 -9.42 0.82
CA LEU A 32 -2.26 -8.21 0.37
C LEU A 32 -1.35 -7.23 -0.40
N VAL A 33 -0.03 -7.33 -0.24
CA VAL A 33 0.94 -6.50 -0.96
C VAL A 33 0.78 -6.67 -2.48
N PRO A 34 0.59 -5.58 -3.25
CA PRO A 34 0.51 -5.65 -4.70
C PRO A 34 1.85 -6.09 -5.31
N VAL A 35 1.80 -7.16 -6.10
CA VAL A 35 2.99 -7.76 -6.71
C VAL A 35 3.11 -7.33 -8.18
N VAL A 36 4.15 -6.53 -8.49
CA VAL A 36 4.55 -6.21 -9.87
C VAL A 36 5.91 -6.83 -10.15
N THR A 37 6.91 -6.55 -9.31
CA THR A 37 8.27 -7.10 -9.41
C THR A 37 8.66 -7.94 -8.19
N GLY A 38 7.78 -8.05 -7.21
CA GLY A 38 8.06 -8.71 -5.93
C GLY A 38 8.93 -7.91 -4.95
N LYS A 39 9.57 -6.84 -5.38
CA LYS A 39 10.49 -6.05 -4.53
C LYS A 39 9.82 -5.49 -3.28
N LEU A 40 8.57 -5.03 -3.38
CA LEU A 40 7.83 -4.52 -2.21
C LEU A 40 7.61 -5.65 -1.19
N LYS A 41 7.15 -6.80 -1.66
CA LYS A 41 6.94 -7.98 -0.82
C LYS A 41 8.24 -8.43 -0.12
N GLN A 42 9.36 -8.47 -0.86
CA GLN A 42 10.66 -8.85 -0.34
C GLN A 42 11.25 -7.82 0.65
N SER A 43 10.80 -6.56 0.60
CA SER A 43 11.24 -5.51 1.51
C SER A 43 10.55 -5.54 2.87
N GLY A 44 9.52 -6.40 3.03
CA GLY A 44 8.81 -6.57 4.29
C GLY A 44 9.66 -7.25 5.34
N ARG A 45 9.66 -6.71 6.54
CA ARG A 45 10.36 -7.24 7.70
C ARG A 45 9.46 -7.25 8.92
N TYR A 46 9.62 -8.27 9.73
CA TYR A 46 8.96 -8.41 11.03
C TYR A 46 10.03 -8.48 12.11
N SER A 47 9.82 -7.81 13.21
CA SER A 47 10.68 -7.90 14.39
C SER A 47 9.87 -7.84 15.68
N ASP A 48 10.27 -8.66 16.65
CA ASP A 48 9.73 -8.60 18.00
C ASP A 48 10.39 -7.41 18.73
N THR A 49 9.58 -6.65 19.46
CA THR A 49 10.02 -5.54 20.30
C THR A 49 9.68 -5.80 21.78
N PRO A 50 10.32 -5.11 22.73
CA PRO A 50 9.99 -5.28 24.15
C PRO A 50 8.50 -5.07 24.46
N ASN A 51 7.85 -4.14 23.74
CA ASN A 51 6.46 -3.73 23.95
C ASN A 51 5.49 -4.28 22.90
N GLY A 52 5.89 -5.29 22.11
CA GLY A 52 5.02 -5.86 21.10
C GLY A 52 5.78 -6.31 19.85
N PHE A 53 5.40 -5.79 18.68
CA PHE A 53 6.04 -6.13 17.40
C PHE A 53 6.16 -4.91 16.50
N MET A 54 7.02 -5.00 15.50
CA MET A 54 7.17 -4.03 14.44
C MET A 54 7.11 -4.71 13.07
N ILE A 55 6.33 -4.14 12.17
CA ILE A 55 6.26 -4.55 10.76
C ILE A 55 6.67 -3.35 9.92
N GLU A 56 7.68 -3.53 9.08
CA GLU A 56 8.17 -2.48 8.20
C GLU A 56 8.32 -2.96 6.76
N TYR A 57 8.16 -2.04 5.81
CA TYR A 57 8.45 -2.24 4.40
C TYR A 57 9.47 -1.20 3.96
N THR A 58 10.72 -1.63 3.74
CA THR A 58 11.86 -0.74 3.49
C THR A 58 11.96 -0.23 2.06
N ALA A 59 11.10 -0.68 1.15
CA ALA A 59 11.09 -0.18 -0.23
C ALA A 59 10.76 1.32 -0.25
N PRO A 60 11.55 2.17 -0.95
CA PRO A 60 11.37 3.63 -0.92
C PRO A 60 10.01 4.11 -1.43
N TYR A 61 9.31 3.28 -2.18
CA TYR A 61 7.97 3.56 -2.69
C TYR A 61 6.84 2.88 -1.87
N ALA A 62 7.16 2.17 -0.79
CA ALA A 62 6.18 1.45 0.04
C ALA A 62 5.08 2.38 0.56
N LYS A 63 5.47 3.54 1.10
CA LYS A 63 4.54 4.57 1.55
C LYS A 63 3.58 5.03 0.45
N ASN A 64 4.10 5.30 -0.75
CA ASN A 64 3.29 5.74 -1.88
C ASN A 64 2.31 4.68 -2.37
N VAL A 65 2.62 3.40 -2.17
CA VAL A 65 1.71 2.30 -2.48
C VAL A 65 0.63 2.18 -1.43
N HIS A 66 1.00 2.28 -0.15
CA HIS A 66 0.09 2.15 0.98
C HIS A 66 -0.89 3.33 1.06
N ASP A 67 -0.38 4.56 1.07
CA ASP A 67 -1.17 5.78 1.27
C ASP A 67 -1.75 6.32 -0.04
N GLY A 68 -1.30 5.80 -1.18
CA GLY A 68 -1.60 6.35 -2.49
C GLY A 68 -0.81 7.62 -2.78
N VAL A 69 -0.96 8.12 -3.99
CA VAL A 69 -0.36 9.39 -4.43
C VAL A 69 -1.47 10.27 -4.99
N LYS A 70 -1.66 11.43 -4.40
CA LYS A 70 -2.57 12.44 -4.96
C LYS A 70 -1.98 12.97 -6.26
N PHE A 71 -2.84 13.22 -7.22
CA PHE A 71 -2.44 13.88 -8.46
C PHE A 71 -1.95 15.30 -8.12
N GLN A 72 -0.67 15.55 -8.30
CA GLN A 72 -0.15 16.91 -8.32
C GLN A 72 -0.19 17.37 -9.77
N THR A 73 -0.99 18.38 -10.05
CA THR A 73 -0.96 19.10 -11.32
C THR A 73 0.40 19.80 -11.39
N SER A 74 1.35 19.18 -12.10
CA SER A 74 2.58 19.89 -12.42
C SER A 74 2.26 21.00 -13.42
N THR A 75 2.64 22.22 -13.11
CA THR A 75 2.57 23.36 -14.03
C THR A 75 3.74 23.38 -15.00
N ASP A 76 4.66 22.41 -14.88
CA ASP A 76 5.83 22.33 -15.76
C ASP A 76 5.39 22.14 -17.20
N VAL A 77 5.83 23.05 -18.05
CA VAL A 77 5.58 23.01 -19.49
C VAL A 77 6.78 22.38 -20.20
N HIS A 78 6.56 21.23 -20.78
CA HIS A 78 7.56 20.61 -21.65
C HIS A 78 7.23 20.90 -23.10
N THR A 79 8.17 21.56 -23.79
CA THR A 79 8.03 21.87 -25.22
C THR A 79 8.78 20.81 -26.04
N SER A 80 8.08 20.16 -26.95
CA SER A 80 8.65 19.19 -27.89
C SER A 80 8.46 19.67 -29.33
N LEU A 81 9.50 19.49 -30.14
CA LEU A 81 9.41 19.76 -31.57
C LEU A 81 8.80 18.55 -32.26
N VAL A 82 7.61 18.72 -32.79
CA VAL A 82 6.98 17.73 -33.68
C VAL A 82 7.56 17.94 -35.07
N ARG A 83 8.27 16.90 -35.59
CA ARG A 83 8.82 16.93 -36.96
C ARG A 83 7.69 16.82 -37.97
N GLU A 84 7.95 17.33 -39.15
CA GLU A 84 7.05 17.16 -40.27
C GLU A 84 6.80 15.66 -40.55
N HIS A 85 5.54 15.31 -40.73
CA HIS A 85 5.14 13.92 -41.03
C HIS A 85 3.80 13.89 -41.78
N GLU A 86 3.54 12.82 -42.46
CA GLU A 86 2.23 12.56 -43.07
C GLU A 86 1.31 11.86 -42.07
N ARG A 87 0.11 12.39 -41.93
CA ARG A 87 -0.95 11.78 -41.13
C ARG A 87 -1.99 11.17 -42.05
N LYS A 88 -2.16 9.85 -41.97
CA LYS A 88 -3.24 9.16 -42.69
C LYS A 88 -4.58 9.52 -42.03
N THR A 89 -5.53 9.95 -42.82
CA THR A 89 -6.91 10.22 -42.44
C THR A 89 -7.85 9.31 -43.23
N VAL A 90 -9.11 9.23 -42.86
CA VAL A 90 -10.12 8.41 -43.54
C VAL A 90 -10.25 8.84 -45.05
N ASN A 91 -10.00 10.11 -45.33
CA ASN A 91 -10.13 10.69 -46.68
C ASN A 91 -8.80 10.92 -47.39
N GLY A 92 -7.72 10.25 -46.97
CA GLY A 92 -6.41 10.41 -47.59
C GLY A 92 -5.29 10.71 -46.59
N SER A 93 -4.17 11.25 -47.05
CA SER A 93 -3.08 11.67 -46.20
C SER A 93 -2.96 13.20 -46.16
N THR A 94 -2.66 13.73 -44.99
CA THR A 94 -2.45 15.15 -44.76
C THR A 94 -1.04 15.38 -44.25
N ARG A 95 -0.30 16.30 -44.88
CA ARG A 95 1.04 16.69 -44.44
C ARG A 95 0.95 17.62 -43.24
N VAL A 96 1.48 17.19 -42.10
CA VAL A 96 1.59 17.98 -40.89
C VAL A 96 2.95 18.66 -40.85
N ARG A 97 2.99 19.98 -40.90
CA ARG A 97 4.23 20.76 -40.83
C ARG A 97 4.89 20.64 -39.45
N ALA A 98 6.20 20.77 -39.40
CA ALA A 98 6.95 20.82 -38.17
C ALA A 98 6.42 21.98 -37.28
N HIS A 99 6.11 21.69 -36.02
CA HIS A 99 5.60 22.67 -35.07
C HIS A 99 6.06 22.35 -33.65
N LYS A 100 6.09 23.36 -32.78
CA LYS A 100 6.32 23.16 -31.36
C LYS A 100 5.00 22.79 -30.67
N LYS A 101 5.03 21.74 -29.86
CA LYS A 101 3.88 21.33 -29.05
C LYS A 101 4.25 21.40 -27.57
N ASN A 102 3.45 22.11 -26.81
CA ASN A 102 3.61 22.25 -25.37
C ASN A 102 2.79 21.17 -24.65
N TYR A 103 3.41 20.47 -23.72
CA TYR A 103 2.78 19.48 -22.88
C TYR A 103 2.87 19.95 -21.43
N VAL A 104 1.75 20.33 -20.85
CA VAL A 104 1.68 20.75 -19.45
C VAL A 104 1.49 19.54 -18.57
N GLY A 105 2.30 19.40 -17.53
CA GLY A 105 2.24 18.26 -16.61
C GLY A 105 2.53 16.89 -17.26
N MET A 106 3.19 16.86 -18.40
CA MET A 106 3.55 15.65 -19.14
C MET A 106 5.02 15.66 -19.53
N LYS A 107 5.64 14.50 -19.61
CA LYS A 107 7.00 14.33 -20.09
C LYS A 107 7.08 13.26 -21.20
N PRO A 108 7.99 13.40 -22.16
CA PRO A 108 8.28 12.35 -23.12
C PRO A 108 9.01 11.19 -22.42
N VAL A 109 8.58 9.98 -22.71
CA VAL A 109 9.21 8.75 -22.20
C VAL A 109 9.47 7.82 -23.36
N ILE A 110 10.65 7.21 -23.40
CA ILE A 110 10.98 6.17 -24.37
C ILE A 110 10.34 4.87 -23.91
N THR A 111 9.57 4.25 -24.78
CA THR A 111 8.96 2.94 -24.57
C THR A 111 9.41 1.98 -25.68
N ARG A 112 9.16 0.68 -25.51
CA ARG A 112 9.46 -0.31 -26.57
C ARG A 112 8.77 -0.01 -27.92
N GLY A 113 7.66 0.74 -27.90
CA GLY A 113 6.93 1.21 -29.08
C GLY A 113 7.29 2.63 -29.53
N GLY A 114 8.44 3.19 -29.09
CA GLY A 114 8.87 4.53 -29.39
C GLY A 114 8.57 5.56 -28.32
N TRP A 115 8.58 6.84 -28.70
CA TRP A 115 8.31 7.96 -27.79
C TRP A 115 6.82 8.08 -27.46
N LYS A 116 6.50 8.12 -26.17
CA LYS A 116 5.14 8.44 -25.66
C LYS A 116 5.20 9.61 -24.70
N VAL A 117 4.18 10.45 -24.72
CA VAL A 117 4.00 11.51 -23.73
C VAL A 117 3.16 10.95 -22.59
N MET A 118 3.71 10.99 -21.38
CA MET A 118 3.06 10.45 -20.19
C MET A 118 2.93 11.51 -19.12
N PRO A 119 1.87 11.48 -18.29
CA PRO A 119 1.75 12.36 -17.14
C PRO A 119 2.98 12.23 -16.23
N ILE A 120 3.50 13.36 -15.75
CA ILE A 120 4.64 13.38 -14.83
C ILE A 120 4.29 12.67 -13.54
N ASN A 121 3.08 12.92 -13.04
CA ASN A 121 2.57 12.28 -11.83
C ASN A 121 1.24 11.58 -12.15
N ARG A 122 1.17 10.29 -11.88
CA ARG A 122 -0.10 9.55 -11.89
C ARG A 122 -0.62 9.46 -10.47
N ALA A 123 -1.86 9.89 -10.25
CA ALA A 123 -2.56 9.54 -9.04
C ALA A 123 -2.62 8.02 -8.90
N ARG A 124 -2.26 7.51 -7.75
CA ARG A 124 -2.39 6.11 -7.41
C ARG A 124 -3.38 6.00 -6.26
N ARG A 125 -4.37 5.14 -6.40
CA ARG A 125 -5.30 4.84 -5.32
C ARG A 125 -4.51 4.23 -4.15
N PRO A 126 -4.86 4.59 -2.90
CA PRO A 126 -4.27 3.96 -1.73
C PRO A 126 -4.58 2.46 -1.71
N ASN A 127 -3.62 1.70 -1.25
CA ASN A 127 -3.80 0.28 -0.93
C ASN A 127 -3.22 0.04 0.46
N PRO A 128 -3.98 0.29 1.53
CA PRO A 128 -3.52 0.19 2.90
C PRO A 128 -3.38 -1.28 3.34
N PHE A 129 -2.57 -2.04 2.61
CA PHE A 129 -2.40 -3.48 2.78
C PHE A 129 -1.97 -3.87 4.20
N LEU A 130 -1.12 -3.06 4.85
CA LEU A 130 -0.66 -3.33 6.20
C LEU A 130 -1.77 -3.07 7.23
N GLN A 131 -2.47 -1.94 7.10
CA GLN A 131 -3.59 -1.60 7.97
C GLN A 131 -4.69 -2.65 7.84
N ASN A 132 -5.09 -2.98 6.62
CA ASN A 132 -6.11 -4.00 6.36
C ASN A 132 -5.73 -5.38 6.95
N ALA A 133 -4.44 -5.77 6.87
CA ALA A 133 -3.98 -7.02 7.45
C ALA A 133 -4.12 -7.04 8.98
N ILE A 134 -3.76 -5.95 9.64
CA ILE A 134 -3.88 -5.82 11.10
C ILE A 134 -5.36 -5.80 11.53
N GLU A 135 -6.18 -4.98 10.88
CA GLU A 135 -7.61 -4.87 11.18
C GLU A 135 -8.34 -6.19 10.99
N ASN A 136 -8.11 -6.88 9.86
CA ASN A 136 -8.69 -8.18 9.58
C ASN A 136 -8.30 -9.21 10.64
N ARG A 137 -7.04 -9.17 11.10
CA ARG A 137 -6.56 -10.11 12.12
C ARG A 137 -7.19 -9.80 13.48
N ILE A 138 -7.29 -8.53 13.86
CA ILE A 138 -7.97 -8.12 15.09
C ILE A 138 -9.45 -8.55 15.04
N GLN A 139 -10.15 -8.26 13.95
CA GLN A 139 -11.55 -8.67 13.80
C GLN A 139 -11.74 -10.19 13.84
N SER A 140 -10.83 -10.96 13.23
CA SER A 140 -10.93 -12.42 13.26
C SER A 140 -10.73 -13.03 14.64
N LEU A 141 -10.07 -12.31 15.56
CA LEU A 141 -9.81 -12.78 16.91
C LEU A 141 -10.82 -12.23 17.94
N PHE A 142 -11.16 -10.96 17.84
CA PHE A 142 -11.93 -10.22 18.83
C PHE A 142 -13.30 -9.76 18.32
N GLY A 143 -13.58 -9.87 17.03
CA GLY A 143 -14.88 -9.51 16.45
C GLY A 143 -15.98 -10.52 16.81
N PRO A 144 -17.25 -10.20 16.50
CA PRO A 144 -18.37 -11.13 16.70
C PRO A 144 -18.12 -12.47 16.00
N GLY A 145 -18.18 -13.57 16.77
CA GLY A 145 -17.79 -14.90 16.29
C GLY A 145 -16.27 -15.11 16.16
N GLY A 146 -15.45 -14.21 16.66
CA GLY A 146 -13.99 -14.30 16.63
C GLY A 146 -13.45 -15.46 17.46
N GLY A 147 -12.24 -15.94 17.11
CA GLY A 147 -11.64 -17.11 17.70
C GLY A 147 -11.42 -17.06 19.21
N LEU A 148 -11.35 -15.87 19.81
CA LEU A 148 -11.19 -15.70 21.26
C LEU A 148 -12.51 -15.52 22.00
N GLU A 149 -13.61 -15.25 21.32
CA GLU A 149 -14.92 -15.01 21.96
C GLU A 149 -15.36 -16.20 22.84
N GLN A 150 -15.09 -17.42 22.38
CA GLN A 150 -15.43 -18.62 23.11
C GLN A 150 -14.64 -18.82 24.42
N TYR A 151 -13.48 -18.16 24.55
CA TYR A 151 -12.63 -18.22 25.74
C TYR A 151 -12.84 -17.02 26.68
N MET A 152 -13.58 -16.00 26.23
CA MET A 152 -13.87 -14.84 27.09
C MET A 152 -14.96 -15.16 28.09
N PRO A 153 -14.81 -14.74 29.36
CA PRO A 153 -15.89 -14.82 30.32
C PRO A 153 -17.13 -14.10 29.78
N ARG A 154 -18.33 -14.62 30.09
CA ARG A 154 -19.61 -14.00 29.64
C ARG A 154 -19.73 -12.53 29.98
N THR A 155 -19.11 -12.10 31.11
CA THR A 155 -19.08 -10.71 31.57
C THR A 155 -18.23 -9.77 30.68
N MET A 156 -17.38 -10.31 29.80
CA MET A 156 -16.52 -9.53 28.87
C MET A 156 -16.98 -9.63 27.42
N ARG A 157 -18.02 -10.43 27.15
CA ARG A 157 -18.62 -10.44 25.81
C ARG A 157 -19.38 -9.15 25.60
N VAL A 158 -19.02 -8.40 24.58
CA VAL A 158 -19.78 -7.23 24.16
C VAL A 158 -21.06 -7.78 23.53
N ASP A 159 -22.11 -7.93 24.33
CA ASP A 159 -23.44 -8.15 23.77
C ASP A 159 -23.73 -6.94 22.88
N SER A 160 -24.06 -7.21 21.62
CA SER A 160 -24.49 -6.21 20.67
C SER A 160 -25.48 -5.27 21.35
N LEU A 161 -25.10 -4.03 21.56
CA LEU A 161 -26.03 -2.97 21.94
C LEU A 161 -26.99 -2.80 20.76
N ASP A 162 -28.18 -3.39 20.91
CA ASP A 162 -29.35 -3.09 20.06
C ASP A 162 -29.74 -1.61 20.21
#